data_7a78de1d5a57bcdb497248345898f133
#
_entry.id   7a78de1d5a57bcdb497248345898f133
#
_cell.length_a   1.000
_cell.length_b   1.000
_cell.length_c   1.000
_cell.angle_alpha   90.00
_cell.angle_beta   90.00
_cell.angle_gamma   90.00
#
_symmetry.space_group_name_H-M   'P 1'
#
loop_
_entity.id
_entity.type
_entity.pdbx_description
1 polymer ?
#
loop_
_entity_poly.entity_id
_entity_poly.type
_entity_poly.pdbx_seq_one_letter_code
_entity_poly.pdbx_strand_id
1 'polypeptide(L)'
;MRKELVKNNLEACILFDPVNVRYALDTVNMSVYNMHNLTRYCFVPVNGPTILYEYFNCEILSKHLNLIDEIRPAITWDYFSNGDQANLQLSKWINEVKDLSKNYFKTKKIAIDVLNGPAVTALNKEGIEVVDAKLILEQARVIKSPDELTCMKAAIEVAEKGVSKMRSDLKPGMTEDELWSILHKTNIENGGEWIECRILSSGERTNPWMQESSNK
;
A
#
# COMPACT_ATOMS: atom_id res chain seq x y z
N MET A 1 -4.85 14.27 -2.69
CA MET A 1 -3.78 14.14 -1.68
C MET A 1 -3.10 15.47 -1.36
N ARG A 2 -2.42 16.19 -2.29
CA ARG A 2 -1.73 17.47 -2.01
C ARG A 2 -2.63 18.53 -1.35
N LYS A 3 -3.90 18.64 -1.75
CA LYS A 3 -4.88 19.54 -1.11
C LYS A 3 -5.14 19.19 0.36
N GLU A 4 -5.19 17.90 0.68
CA GLU A 4 -5.41 17.45 2.07
C GLU A 4 -4.17 17.66 2.94
N LEU A 5 -2.96 17.51 2.39
CA LEU A 5 -1.73 17.92 3.08
C LEU A 5 -1.78 19.40 3.49
N VAL A 6 -2.12 20.28 2.56
CA VAL A 6 -2.24 21.74 2.81
C VAL A 6 -3.27 22.03 3.91
N LYS A 7 -4.45 21.43 3.85
CA LYS A 7 -5.51 21.60 4.89
C LYS A 7 -5.04 21.20 6.29
N ASN A 8 -4.14 20.22 6.37
CA ASN A 8 -3.61 19.72 7.63
C ASN A 8 -2.26 20.36 8.02
N ASN A 9 -1.87 21.47 7.38
CA ASN A 9 -0.61 22.17 7.61
C ASN A 9 0.63 21.28 7.45
N LEU A 10 0.61 20.40 6.45
CA LEU A 10 1.70 19.52 6.09
C LEU A 10 2.21 19.86 4.70
N GLU A 11 3.52 19.71 4.49
CA GLU A 11 4.17 20.07 3.23
C GLU A 11 4.55 18.85 2.40
N ALA A 12 4.59 17.64 3.00
CA ALA A 12 4.93 16.41 2.31
C ALA A 12 4.42 15.16 3.04
N CYS A 13 4.37 14.05 2.32
CA CYS A 13 4.23 12.72 2.91
C CYS A 13 5.20 11.72 2.28
N ILE A 14 5.52 10.65 3.05
CA ILE A 14 6.17 9.42 2.57
C ILE A 14 5.19 8.29 2.78
N LEU A 15 4.97 7.48 1.74
CA LEU A 15 4.01 6.38 1.77
C LEU A 15 4.71 5.06 1.49
N PHE A 16 4.54 4.09 2.37
CA PHE A 16 5.09 2.74 2.28
C PHE A 16 4.03 1.69 1.96
N ASP A 17 2.79 1.90 2.40
CA ASP A 17 1.70 0.98 2.09
C ASP A 17 1.48 0.91 0.57
N PRO A 18 1.49 -0.29 -0.04
CA PRO A 18 1.40 -0.45 -1.50
C PRO A 18 0.09 0.08 -2.08
N VAL A 19 -1.01 0.06 -1.32
CA VAL A 19 -2.30 0.63 -1.75
C VAL A 19 -2.20 2.15 -1.80
N ASN A 20 -1.52 2.76 -0.82
CA ASN A 20 -1.30 4.20 -0.77
C ASN A 20 -0.31 4.67 -1.85
N VAL A 21 0.75 3.90 -2.10
CA VAL A 21 1.69 4.17 -3.20
C VAL A 21 0.97 4.10 -4.56
N ARG A 22 0.12 3.08 -4.77
CA ARG A 22 -0.70 2.96 -5.97
C ARG A 22 -1.65 4.14 -6.13
N TYR A 23 -2.34 4.53 -5.07
CA TYR A 23 -3.25 5.68 -5.09
C TYR A 23 -2.52 7.00 -5.45
N ALA A 24 -1.30 7.15 -4.98
CA ALA A 24 -0.50 8.36 -5.24
C ALA A 24 0.09 8.41 -6.64
N LEU A 25 0.59 7.29 -7.17
CA LEU A 25 1.49 7.25 -8.33
C LEU A 25 1.07 6.28 -9.43
N ASP A 26 -0.07 5.58 -9.27
CA ASP A 26 -0.58 4.56 -10.21
C ASP A 26 0.43 3.45 -10.54
N THR A 27 1.23 3.05 -9.55
CA THR A 27 2.26 2.02 -9.72
C THR A 27 2.07 0.86 -8.77
N VAL A 28 2.22 -0.36 -9.27
CA VAL A 28 2.08 -1.62 -8.52
C VAL A 28 3.29 -2.48 -8.73
N ASN A 29 3.85 -3.01 -7.65
CA ASN A 29 4.89 -4.03 -7.69
C ASN A 29 4.92 -4.77 -6.35
N MET A 30 4.83 -6.12 -6.39
CA MET A 30 4.95 -7.00 -5.23
C MET A 30 4.13 -6.54 -4.00
N SER A 31 2.84 -6.22 -4.19
CA SER A 31 1.99 -5.59 -3.15
C SER A 31 1.99 -6.35 -1.83
N VAL A 32 1.77 -7.67 -1.85
CA VAL A 32 1.72 -8.49 -0.63
C VAL A 32 3.06 -8.49 0.11
N TYR A 33 4.18 -8.55 -0.60
CA TYR A 33 5.51 -8.45 0.00
C TYR A 33 5.73 -7.08 0.65
N ASN A 34 5.33 -6.00 -0.01
CA ASN A 34 5.45 -4.64 0.49
C ASN A 34 4.57 -4.34 1.71
N MET A 35 3.46 -5.05 1.90
CA MET A 35 2.66 -4.93 3.13
C MET A 35 3.40 -5.39 4.37
N HIS A 36 4.34 -6.32 4.22
CA HIS A 36 5.14 -6.86 5.33
C HIS A 36 6.53 -6.23 5.45
N ASN A 37 7.03 -5.66 4.36
CA ASN A 37 8.41 -5.16 4.27
C ASN A 37 8.43 -3.73 3.71
N LEU A 38 9.04 -2.80 4.45
CA LEU A 38 9.14 -1.39 4.04
C LEU A 38 10.25 -1.20 2.97
N THR A 39 10.07 -1.82 1.81
CA THR A 39 11.13 -1.91 0.79
C THR A 39 10.87 -1.10 -0.46
N ARG A 40 9.67 -0.56 -0.61
CA ARG A 40 9.27 0.29 -1.73
C ARG A 40 8.35 1.39 -1.19
N TYR A 41 8.62 2.63 -1.55
CA TYR A 41 7.89 3.77 -1.00
C TYR A 41 7.93 4.96 -1.96
N CYS A 42 7.10 5.96 -1.68
CA CYS A 42 7.13 7.20 -2.45
C CYS A 42 7.14 8.43 -1.54
N PHE A 43 7.69 9.50 -2.06
CA PHE A 43 7.64 10.85 -1.49
C PHE A 43 6.74 11.74 -2.33
N VAL A 44 5.77 12.37 -1.69
CA VAL A 44 4.81 13.28 -2.34
C VAL A 44 4.80 14.61 -1.59
N PRO A 45 5.50 15.64 -2.10
CA PRO A 45 5.42 16.99 -1.54
C PRO A 45 4.19 17.74 -2.04
N VAL A 46 3.78 18.78 -1.31
CA VAL A 46 2.76 19.73 -1.79
C VAL A 46 3.26 20.45 -3.05
N ASN A 47 4.51 20.92 -3.00
CA ASN A 47 5.19 21.56 -4.13
C ASN A 47 6.50 20.83 -4.44
N GLY A 48 6.68 20.42 -5.68
CA GLY A 48 7.88 19.69 -6.13
C GLY A 48 7.57 18.34 -6.74
N PRO A 49 8.63 17.56 -7.06
CA PRO A 49 8.50 16.29 -7.74
C PRO A 49 7.92 15.21 -6.85
N THR A 50 7.13 14.32 -7.43
CA THR A 50 6.80 13.03 -6.86
C THR A 50 7.96 12.07 -7.10
N ILE A 51 8.47 11.44 -6.04
CA ILE A 51 9.62 10.54 -6.12
C ILE A 51 9.18 9.13 -5.73
N LEU A 52 9.38 8.18 -6.64
CA LEU A 52 9.23 6.77 -6.35
C LEU A 52 10.59 6.20 -5.95
N TYR A 53 10.64 5.52 -4.83
CA TYR A 53 11.78 4.72 -4.40
C TYR A 53 11.49 3.26 -4.74
N GLU A 54 12.17 2.77 -5.77
CA GLU A 54 11.92 1.46 -6.36
C GLU A 54 13.03 0.46 -5.99
N TYR A 55 12.76 -0.82 -6.11
CA TYR A 55 13.77 -1.85 -5.97
C TYR A 55 14.93 -1.63 -6.94
N PHE A 56 16.12 -1.98 -6.50
CA PHE A 56 17.31 -1.93 -7.33
C PHE A 56 17.10 -2.71 -8.66
N ASN A 57 17.42 -2.08 -9.77
CA ASN A 57 17.21 -2.57 -11.15
C ASN A 57 15.75 -2.79 -11.57
N CYS A 58 14.77 -2.31 -10.81
CA CYS A 58 13.34 -2.38 -11.18
C CYS A 58 12.77 -1.05 -11.66
N GLU A 59 13.59 0.00 -11.81
CA GLU A 59 13.15 1.36 -12.15
C GLU A 59 12.43 1.42 -13.51
N ILE A 60 12.78 0.51 -14.43
CA ILE A 60 12.16 0.44 -15.76
C ILE A 60 10.65 0.12 -15.70
N LEU A 61 10.21 -0.58 -14.65
CA LEU A 61 8.82 -0.99 -14.50
C LEU A 61 7.87 0.20 -14.34
N SER A 62 8.33 1.32 -13.83
CA SER A 62 7.52 2.50 -13.53
C SER A 62 7.87 3.73 -14.38
N LYS A 63 8.88 3.65 -15.26
CA LYS A 63 9.35 4.79 -16.08
C LYS A 63 8.29 5.37 -17.03
N HIS A 64 7.29 4.59 -17.39
CA HIS A 64 6.23 4.97 -18.33
C HIS A 64 5.07 5.72 -17.65
N LEU A 65 5.06 5.83 -16.32
CA LEU A 65 3.96 6.40 -15.55
C LEU A 65 4.12 7.90 -15.36
N ASN A 66 3.11 8.66 -15.79
CA ASN A 66 3.14 10.12 -15.84
C ASN A 66 3.02 10.82 -14.47
N LEU A 67 2.67 10.09 -13.41
CA LEU A 67 2.56 10.64 -12.05
C LEU A 67 3.87 10.59 -11.27
N ILE A 68 4.94 10.04 -11.86
CA ILE A 68 6.25 9.88 -11.26
C ILE A 68 7.22 10.82 -11.95
N ASP A 69 7.71 11.81 -11.22
CA ASP A 69 8.67 12.76 -11.73
C ASP A 69 10.12 12.25 -11.64
N GLU A 70 10.41 11.45 -10.60
CA GLU A 70 11.74 10.91 -10.34
C GLU A 70 11.65 9.50 -9.78
N ILE A 71 12.58 8.61 -10.19
CA ILE A 71 12.72 7.27 -9.62
C ILE A 71 14.12 7.16 -9.03
N ARG A 72 14.18 6.73 -7.76
CA ARG A 72 15.41 6.48 -7.01
C ARG A 72 15.46 5.04 -6.52
N PRO A 73 16.64 4.46 -6.29
CA PRO A 73 16.75 3.18 -5.60
C PRO A 73 16.25 3.32 -4.16
N ALA A 74 15.41 2.38 -3.72
CA ALA A 74 14.91 2.35 -2.36
C ALA A 74 16.03 2.00 -1.36
N ILE A 75 16.05 2.71 -0.25
CA ILE A 75 16.91 2.37 0.89
C ILE A 75 16.04 1.59 1.88
N THR A 76 16.43 0.36 2.17
CA THR A 76 15.75 -0.52 3.13
C THR A 76 16.64 -0.73 4.35
N TRP A 77 16.05 -0.98 5.52
CA TRP A 77 16.78 -1.18 6.76
C TRP A 77 16.25 -2.34 7.61
N ASP A 78 15.51 -3.25 6.97
CA ASP A 78 15.09 -4.49 7.62
C ASP A 78 16.30 -5.45 7.76
N TYR A 79 16.26 -6.29 8.80
CA TYR A 79 17.33 -7.24 9.06
C TYR A 79 17.40 -8.33 7.98
N PHE A 80 16.26 -8.72 7.41
CA PHE A 80 16.19 -9.75 6.38
C PHE A 80 17.02 -9.37 5.15
N SER A 81 16.92 -8.11 4.71
CA SER A 81 17.64 -7.62 3.51
C SER A 81 19.07 -7.18 3.82
N ASN A 82 19.37 -6.75 5.03
CA ASN A 82 20.59 -6.01 5.34
C ASN A 82 21.47 -6.63 6.45
N GLY A 83 20.96 -7.63 7.20
CA GLY A 83 21.68 -8.23 8.31
C GLY A 83 22.20 -7.17 9.28
N ASP A 84 23.45 -7.29 9.68
CA ASP A 84 24.10 -6.37 10.63
C ASP A 84 24.28 -4.93 10.09
N GLN A 85 24.05 -4.69 8.80
CA GLN A 85 24.09 -3.36 8.19
C GLN A 85 22.78 -2.58 8.32
N ALA A 86 21.73 -3.16 8.91
CA ALA A 86 20.41 -2.52 9.03
C ALA A 86 20.47 -1.11 9.63
N ASN A 87 21.23 -0.91 10.70
CA ASN A 87 21.39 0.41 11.33
C ASN A 87 22.12 1.42 10.43
N LEU A 88 23.09 0.97 9.65
CA LEU A 88 23.78 1.82 8.68
C LEU A 88 22.83 2.25 7.57
N GLN A 89 22.02 1.35 7.08
CA GLN A 89 21.02 1.66 6.05
C GLN A 89 19.93 2.60 6.58
N LEU A 90 19.46 2.40 7.81
CA LEU A 90 18.56 3.35 8.47
C LEU A 90 19.17 4.76 8.50
N SER A 91 20.44 4.87 8.87
CA SER A 91 21.14 6.17 8.91
C SER A 91 21.21 6.82 7.52
N LYS A 92 21.40 6.04 6.45
CA LYS A 92 21.37 6.55 5.06
C LYS A 92 19.97 7.06 4.69
N TRP A 93 18.92 6.30 5.02
CA TRP A 93 17.54 6.72 4.78
C TRP A 93 17.19 8.01 5.54
N ILE A 94 17.59 8.12 6.82
CA ILE A 94 17.41 9.34 7.60
C ILE A 94 18.09 10.55 6.94
N ASN A 95 19.30 10.38 6.43
CA ASN A 95 20.02 11.46 5.73
C ASN A 95 19.26 11.89 4.45
N GLU A 96 18.70 10.94 3.70
CA GLU A 96 17.87 11.26 2.55
C GLU A 96 16.62 12.06 2.94
N VAL A 97 15.91 11.65 3.99
CA VAL A 97 14.75 12.39 4.50
C VAL A 97 15.14 13.79 4.97
N LYS A 98 16.32 13.96 5.58
CA LYS A 98 16.86 15.29 5.93
C LYS A 98 17.12 16.16 4.70
N ASP A 99 17.63 15.59 3.63
CA ASP A 99 17.86 16.33 2.39
C ASP A 99 16.54 16.70 1.70
N LEU A 100 15.55 15.81 1.71
CA LEU A 100 14.19 16.14 1.29
C LEU A 100 13.59 17.27 2.14
N SER A 101 13.84 17.28 3.46
CA SER A 101 13.30 18.32 4.34
C SER A 101 13.85 19.71 4.03
N LYS A 102 15.11 19.82 3.69
CA LYS A 102 15.73 21.10 3.30
C LYS A 102 15.07 21.73 2.07
N ASN A 103 14.61 20.90 1.15
CA ASN A 103 14.11 21.34 -0.14
C ASN A 103 12.58 21.45 -0.20
N TYR A 104 11.83 20.59 0.51
CA TYR A 104 10.40 20.41 0.26
C TYR A 104 9.50 20.54 1.49
N PHE A 105 10.00 20.40 2.72
CA PHE A 105 9.16 20.56 3.92
C PHE A 105 9.92 21.26 5.07
N LYS A 106 9.81 22.55 5.10
CA LYS A 106 10.53 23.43 6.05
C LYS A 106 9.98 23.37 7.48
N THR A 107 8.71 22.98 7.64
CA THR A 107 8.05 22.79 8.93
C THR A 107 8.67 21.68 9.76
N LYS A 108 9.52 20.84 9.17
CA LYS A 108 10.06 19.62 9.78
C LYS A 108 9.00 18.66 10.33
N LYS A 109 7.81 18.71 9.73
CA LYS A 109 6.74 17.74 9.94
C LYS A 109 6.50 16.96 8.66
N ILE A 110 6.43 15.65 8.75
CA ILE A 110 6.16 14.78 7.60
C ILE A 110 5.08 13.75 7.94
N ALA A 111 4.11 13.60 7.06
CA ALA A 111 3.11 12.57 7.18
C ALA A 111 3.67 11.22 6.66
N ILE A 112 3.53 10.15 7.43
CA ILE A 112 3.96 8.80 7.03
C ILE A 112 2.86 7.81 7.39
N ASP A 113 2.52 6.92 6.49
CA ASP A 113 1.43 5.95 6.69
C ASP A 113 1.85 4.72 7.49
N VAL A 114 3.02 4.18 7.20
CA VAL A 114 3.59 3.02 7.90
C VAL A 114 5.05 3.26 8.17
N LEU A 115 5.47 3.15 9.44
CA LEU A 115 6.88 3.28 9.81
C LEU A 115 7.17 2.49 11.09
N ASN A 116 8.35 1.88 11.17
CA ASN A 116 8.76 1.16 12.37
C ASN A 116 9.33 2.10 13.46
N GLY A 117 9.27 1.65 14.71
CA GLY A 117 9.70 2.44 15.87
C GLY A 117 11.13 2.99 15.80
N PRO A 118 12.13 2.21 15.38
CA PRO A 118 13.50 2.71 15.20
C PRO A 118 13.61 3.89 14.25
N ALA A 119 12.90 3.85 13.12
CA ALA A 119 12.93 4.94 12.13
C ALA A 119 12.22 6.20 12.65
N VAL A 120 11.05 6.06 13.32
CA VAL A 120 10.37 7.19 13.99
C VAL A 120 11.31 7.85 15.02
N THR A 121 11.95 7.04 15.87
CA THR A 121 12.87 7.54 16.88
C THR A 121 14.05 8.28 16.26
N ALA A 122 14.60 7.76 15.16
CA ALA A 122 15.72 8.37 14.47
C ALA A 122 15.35 9.71 13.81
N LEU A 123 14.17 9.81 13.16
CA LEU A 123 13.66 11.07 12.60
C LEU A 123 13.44 12.13 13.70
N ASN A 124 12.83 11.74 14.82
CA ASN A 124 12.59 12.64 15.93
C ASN A 124 13.89 13.18 16.52
N LYS A 125 14.96 12.38 16.61
CA LYS A 125 16.31 12.84 17.05
C LYS A 125 16.88 13.90 16.11
N GLU A 126 16.56 13.87 14.84
CA GLU A 126 16.95 14.87 13.84
C GLU A 126 15.99 16.09 13.81
N GLY A 127 15.03 16.14 14.71
CA GLY A 127 14.05 17.22 14.82
C GLY A 127 12.98 17.18 13.72
N ILE A 128 12.75 16.02 13.10
CA ILE A 128 11.68 15.78 12.13
C ILE A 128 10.54 15.04 12.83
N GLU A 129 9.40 15.72 12.98
CA GLU A 129 8.19 15.17 13.58
C GLU A 129 7.46 14.28 12.57
N VAL A 130 7.17 13.04 12.96
CA VAL A 130 6.37 12.11 12.17
C VAL A 130 4.90 12.23 12.57
N VAL A 131 4.03 12.47 11.59
CA VAL A 131 2.58 12.54 11.74
C VAL A 131 1.95 11.38 10.99
N ASP A 132 0.87 10.80 11.52
CA ASP A 132 0.13 9.74 10.82
C ASP A 132 -0.54 10.28 9.55
N ALA A 133 -0.21 9.67 8.41
CA ALA A 133 -0.79 10.04 7.12
C ALA A 133 -2.20 9.47 6.90
N LYS A 134 -2.67 8.53 7.72
CA LYS A 134 -3.89 7.77 7.47
C LYS A 134 -5.11 8.68 7.28
N LEU A 135 -5.33 9.63 8.19
CA LEU A 135 -6.45 10.57 8.10
C LEU A 135 -6.46 11.35 6.77
N ILE A 136 -5.28 11.82 6.35
CA ILE A 136 -5.11 12.61 5.12
C ILE A 136 -5.45 11.78 3.89
N LEU A 137 -4.99 10.53 3.89
CA LEU A 137 -5.24 9.58 2.80
C LEU A 137 -6.71 9.18 2.71
N GLU A 138 -7.34 8.91 3.85
CA GLU A 138 -8.77 8.59 3.92
C GLU A 138 -9.61 9.77 3.44
N GLN A 139 -9.33 10.99 3.89
CA GLN A 139 -10.02 12.20 3.43
C GLN A 139 -9.83 12.43 1.93
N ALA A 140 -8.64 12.16 1.38
CA ALA A 140 -8.41 12.29 -0.05
C ALA A 140 -9.26 11.33 -0.90
N ARG A 141 -9.67 10.19 -0.32
CA ARG A 141 -10.46 9.13 -0.98
C ARG A 141 -11.96 9.17 -0.72
N VAL A 142 -12.43 10.03 0.19
CA VAL A 142 -13.87 10.08 0.56
C VAL A 142 -14.75 10.32 -0.67
N ILE A 143 -14.40 11.30 -1.49
CA ILE A 143 -15.15 11.64 -2.70
C ILE A 143 -14.42 11.03 -3.90
N LYS A 144 -15.11 10.09 -4.57
CA LYS A 144 -14.57 9.34 -5.72
C LYS A 144 -14.69 10.18 -6.99
N SER A 145 -13.63 10.19 -7.79
CA SER A 145 -13.66 10.71 -9.15
C SER A 145 -14.46 9.78 -10.10
N PRO A 146 -14.84 10.25 -11.30
CA PRO A 146 -15.46 9.37 -12.30
C PRO A 146 -14.61 8.16 -12.68
N ASP A 147 -13.28 8.31 -12.74
CA ASP A 147 -12.37 7.22 -13.08
C ASP A 147 -12.30 6.19 -11.94
N GLU A 148 -12.22 6.64 -10.69
CA GLU A 148 -12.28 5.76 -9.51
C GLU A 148 -13.61 5.00 -9.46
N LEU A 149 -14.74 5.64 -9.80
CA LEU A 149 -16.03 4.97 -9.88
C LEU A 149 -16.06 3.89 -10.99
N THR A 150 -15.39 4.13 -12.10
CA THR A 150 -15.25 3.14 -13.18
C THR A 150 -14.46 1.92 -12.71
N CYS A 151 -13.33 2.13 -12.03
CA CYS A 151 -12.54 1.05 -11.44
C CYS A 151 -13.33 0.27 -10.39
N MET A 152 -14.08 0.96 -9.51
CA MET A 152 -14.92 0.30 -8.50
C MET A 152 -16.02 -0.56 -9.13
N LYS A 153 -16.67 -0.08 -10.19
CA LYS A 153 -17.69 -0.87 -10.92
C LYS A 153 -17.09 -2.13 -11.52
N ALA A 154 -15.93 -2.02 -12.17
CA ALA A 154 -15.24 -3.18 -12.74
C ALA A 154 -14.87 -4.21 -11.65
N ALA A 155 -14.39 -3.76 -10.49
CA ALA A 155 -14.10 -4.64 -9.35
C ALA A 155 -15.37 -5.36 -8.83
N ILE A 156 -16.50 -4.65 -8.74
CA ILE A 156 -17.78 -5.22 -8.32
C ILE A 156 -18.26 -6.26 -9.32
N GLU A 157 -18.17 -6.00 -10.63
CA GLU A 157 -18.56 -6.95 -11.68
C GLU A 157 -17.76 -8.26 -11.59
N VAL A 158 -16.46 -8.18 -11.29
CA VAL A 158 -15.62 -9.37 -11.09
C VAL A 158 -16.07 -10.14 -9.84
N ALA A 159 -16.35 -9.44 -8.74
CA ALA A 159 -16.85 -10.05 -7.50
C ALA A 159 -18.20 -10.75 -7.73
N GLU A 160 -19.13 -10.12 -8.44
CA GLU A 160 -20.45 -10.70 -8.79
C GLU A 160 -20.30 -11.96 -9.64
N LYS A 161 -19.41 -11.96 -10.64
CA LYS A 161 -19.08 -13.16 -11.42
C LYS A 161 -18.55 -14.28 -10.53
N GLY A 162 -17.64 -13.95 -9.60
CA GLY A 162 -17.07 -14.91 -8.66
C GLY A 162 -18.13 -15.54 -7.75
N VAL A 163 -18.99 -14.74 -7.14
CA VAL A 163 -20.08 -15.21 -6.28
C VAL A 163 -21.10 -16.03 -7.08
N SER A 164 -21.42 -15.60 -8.29
CA SER A 164 -22.32 -16.35 -9.19
C SER A 164 -21.74 -17.73 -9.52
N LYS A 165 -20.43 -17.80 -9.80
CA LYS A 165 -19.73 -19.06 -10.08
C LYS A 165 -19.70 -19.96 -8.85
N MET A 166 -19.39 -19.43 -7.67
CA MET A 166 -19.47 -20.18 -6.42
C MET A 166 -20.86 -20.80 -6.23
N ARG A 167 -21.93 -20.01 -6.45
CA ARG A 167 -23.32 -20.48 -6.32
C ARG A 167 -23.63 -21.60 -7.29
N SER A 168 -23.17 -21.52 -8.54
CA SER A 168 -23.44 -22.54 -9.56
C SER A 168 -22.72 -23.85 -9.32
N ASP A 169 -21.51 -23.76 -8.75
CA ASP A 169 -20.63 -24.93 -8.59
C ASP A 169 -20.74 -25.57 -7.20
N LEU A 170 -21.40 -24.91 -6.24
CA LEU A 170 -21.60 -25.42 -4.89
C LEU A 170 -22.35 -26.76 -4.92
N LYS A 171 -21.74 -27.77 -4.27
CA LYS A 171 -22.29 -29.12 -4.16
C LYS A 171 -22.13 -29.65 -2.73
N PRO A 172 -23.06 -30.51 -2.28
CA PRO A 172 -22.87 -31.23 -1.02
C PRO A 172 -21.53 -31.98 -0.99
N GLY A 173 -20.79 -31.84 0.12
CA GLY A 173 -19.49 -32.47 0.32
C GLY A 173 -18.31 -31.59 -0.11
N MET A 174 -18.52 -30.42 -0.72
CA MET A 174 -17.45 -29.44 -0.90
C MET A 174 -17.02 -28.84 0.42
N THR A 175 -15.72 -28.60 0.57
CA THR A 175 -15.16 -27.84 1.69
C THR A 175 -15.27 -26.33 1.45
N GLU A 176 -15.14 -25.57 2.52
CA GLU A 176 -15.08 -24.09 2.44
C GLU A 176 -13.89 -23.63 1.58
N ASP A 177 -12.74 -24.29 1.67
CA ASP A 177 -11.55 -23.99 0.88
C ASP A 177 -11.77 -24.28 -0.62
N GLU A 178 -12.43 -25.38 -0.97
CA GLU A 178 -12.79 -25.67 -2.37
C GLU A 178 -13.73 -24.61 -2.94
N LEU A 179 -14.75 -24.20 -2.17
CA LEU A 179 -15.67 -23.15 -2.60
C LEU A 179 -14.97 -21.79 -2.73
N TRP A 180 -14.10 -21.44 -1.78
CA TRP A 180 -13.28 -20.22 -1.84
C TRP A 180 -12.36 -20.20 -3.07
N SER A 181 -11.78 -21.34 -3.43
CA SER A 181 -10.87 -21.43 -4.58
C SER A 181 -11.54 -21.02 -5.90
N ILE A 182 -12.86 -21.24 -6.03
CA ILE A 182 -13.64 -20.82 -7.19
C ILE A 182 -13.68 -19.29 -7.31
N LEU A 183 -13.90 -18.59 -6.19
CA LEU A 183 -13.88 -17.13 -6.15
C LEU A 183 -12.49 -16.60 -6.54
N HIS A 184 -11.44 -17.14 -5.93
CA HIS A 184 -10.07 -16.70 -6.17
C HIS A 184 -9.65 -16.90 -7.63
N LYS A 185 -9.95 -18.08 -8.20
CA LYS A 185 -9.71 -18.38 -9.60
C LYS A 185 -10.44 -17.39 -10.51
N THR A 186 -11.74 -17.18 -10.28
CA THR A 186 -12.55 -16.28 -11.09
C THR A 186 -12.03 -14.84 -11.01
N ASN A 187 -11.59 -14.39 -9.84
CA ASN A 187 -10.99 -13.08 -9.66
C ASN A 187 -9.75 -12.91 -10.55
N ILE A 188 -8.81 -13.84 -10.48
CA ILE A 188 -7.57 -13.79 -11.28
C ILE A 188 -7.85 -13.89 -12.79
N GLU A 189 -8.75 -14.79 -13.22
CA GLU A 189 -9.13 -14.94 -14.64
C GLU A 189 -9.78 -13.67 -15.22
N ASN A 190 -10.34 -12.80 -14.40
CA ASN A 190 -10.96 -11.54 -14.82
C ASN A 190 -10.11 -10.30 -14.51
N GLY A 191 -8.80 -10.46 -14.31
CA GLY A 191 -7.86 -9.36 -14.12
C GLY A 191 -7.81 -8.79 -12.70
N GLY A 192 -8.43 -9.47 -11.73
CA GLY A 192 -8.27 -9.16 -10.32
C GLY A 192 -6.88 -9.57 -9.81
N GLU A 193 -6.50 -9.00 -8.71
CA GLU A 193 -5.21 -9.26 -8.08
C GLU A 193 -5.39 -10.21 -6.87
N TRP A 194 -5.02 -9.79 -5.69
CA TRP A 194 -5.20 -10.54 -4.44
C TRP A 194 -6.52 -10.19 -3.76
N ILE A 195 -7.02 -11.10 -2.92
CA ILE A 195 -8.20 -10.88 -2.08
C ILE A 195 -7.71 -10.80 -0.63
N GLU A 196 -7.99 -9.69 0.04
CA GLU A 196 -7.46 -9.40 1.37
C GLU A 196 -7.97 -10.35 2.45
N CYS A 197 -9.28 -10.60 2.47
CA CYS A 197 -9.90 -11.40 3.51
C CYS A 197 -10.52 -12.68 2.94
N ARG A 198 -10.05 -13.84 3.40
CA ARG A 198 -10.59 -15.14 3.05
C ARG A 198 -11.74 -15.56 3.98
N ILE A 199 -12.69 -14.66 4.19
CA ILE A 199 -13.80 -14.91 5.11
C ILE A 199 -14.89 -15.73 4.41
N LEU A 200 -14.94 -17.02 4.73
CA LEU A 200 -15.94 -17.96 4.28
C LEU A 200 -16.07 -19.06 5.33
N SER A 201 -17.25 -19.26 5.90
CA SER A 201 -17.48 -20.26 6.93
C SER A 201 -18.89 -20.85 6.79
N SER A 202 -19.06 -22.08 7.30
CA SER A 202 -20.29 -22.86 7.24
C SER A 202 -20.67 -23.46 8.58
N GLY A 203 -21.93 -23.86 8.74
CA GLY A 203 -22.44 -24.52 9.93
C GLY A 203 -22.21 -23.72 11.21
N GLU A 204 -21.71 -24.37 12.25
CA GLU A 204 -21.42 -23.75 13.55
C GLU A 204 -20.34 -22.65 13.47
N ARG A 205 -19.48 -22.71 12.46
CA ARG A 205 -18.42 -21.72 12.25
C ARG A 205 -18.92 -20.37 11.75
N THR A 206 -20.19 -20.23 11.40
CA THR A 206 -20.77 -18.94 11.01
C THR A 206 -20.94 -17.98 12.19
N ASN A 207 -20.80 -18.46 13.41
CA ASN A 207 -20.85 -17.64 14.63
C ASN A 207 -19.66 -17.99 15.57
N PRO A 208 -18.71 -17.07 15.79
CA PRO A 208 -18.62 -15.71 15.25
C PRO A 208 -18.29 -15.71 13.73
N TRP A 209 -18.78 -14.72 13.01
CA TRP A 209 -18.74 -14.68 11.54
C TRP A 209 -17.37 -14.44 10.90
N MET A 210 -16.40 -13.86 11.64
CA MET A 210 -15.06 -13.55 11.14
C MET A 210 -14.13 -14.78 11.15
N GLN A 211 -14.48 -15.81 10.40
CA GLN A 211 -13.65 -17.00 10.28
C GLN A 211 -13.23 -17.22 8.83
N GLU A 212 -11.94 -17.48 8.65
CA GLU A 212 -11.41 -17.85 7.34
C GLU A 212 -11.89 -19.24 6.91
N SER A 213 -11.87 -19.47 5.60
CA SER A 213 -12.22 -20.77 5.03
C SER A 213 -11.29 -21.88 5.54
N SER A 214 -11.80 -23.08 5.60
CA SER A 214 -11.13 -24.28 6.10
C SER A 214 -11.51 -25.52 5.29
N ASN A 215 -10.98 -26.66 5.71
CA ASN A 215 -11.34 -27.98 5.15
C ASN A 215 -12.67 -28.55 5.66
N LYS A 216 -13.52 -27.74 6.28
CA LYS A 216 -14.88 -28.12 6.73
C LYS A 216 -15.86 -28.05 5.58
#